data_609c8031bd0d61f7847bbab92a7c024e
#
_entry.id   609c8031bd0d61f7847bbab92a7c024e
#
_cell.length_a   1.000
_cell.length_b   1.000
_cell.length_c   1.000
_cell.angle_alpha   90.00
_cell.angle_beta   90.00
_cell.angle_gamma   90.00
#
_symmetry.space_group_name_H-M   'P 1'
#
loop_
_entity.id
_entity.type
_entity.pdbx_description
1 polymer ?
#
loop_
_entity_poly.entity_id
_entity_poly.type
_entity_poly.pdbx_seq_one_letter_code
_entity_poly.pdbx_strand_id
1 'polypeptide(L)'
;ARHIAAITFTNKAAREMRERVAKRVKGEAAEGLMVTTFHSLGLRFLQIEHERAKLRRGFSIFDGDDQMAIIKDLATPGLKNDALYSIQNLISAAKNNALSPEQAAEAARSAREREAAGIYARYQARLQAFNAVDFDDLIRLPLTLLEADPDLAAGWRERIRYLLVDECQDTN
;
A
#
# COMPACT_ATOMS: atom_id res chain seq x y z
N ALA A 1 25.19 -6.79 -4.09
CA ALA A 1 23.76 -7.19 -4.03
C ALA A 1 22.78 -6.02 -4.25
N ARG A 2 23.23 -4.90 -4.85
CA ARG A 2 22.44 -3.64 -4.99
C ARG A 2 21.14 -3.76 -5.80
N HIS A 3 21.00 -4.83 -6.61
CA HIS A 3 19.85 -5.07 -7.45
C HIS A 3 18.98 -6.24 -6.99
N ILE A 4 19.16 -6.66 -5.72
CA ILE A 4 18.41 -7.77 -5.13
C ILE A 4 17.50 -7.23 -4.04
N ALA A 5 16.22 -7.57 -4.10
CA ALA A 5 15.27 -7.35 -3.03
C ALA A 5 14.70 -8.70 -2.55
N ALA A 6 14.76 -8.94 -1.25
CA ALA A 6 14.13 -10.08 -0.59
C ALA A 6 12.96 -9.55 0.25
N ILE A 7 11.77 -10.04 -0.03
CA ILE A 7 10.52 -9.55 0.57
C ILE A 7 9.85 -10.66 1.37
N THR A 8 9.33 -10.27 2.52
CA THR A 8 8.51 -11.12 3.38
C THR A 8 7.32 -10.32 3.93
N PHE A 9 6.39 -10.99 4.60
CA PHE A 9 5.16 -10.34 5.09
C PHE A 9 5.33 -9.58 6.39
N THR A 10 6.23 -10.01 7.29
CA THR A 10 6.34 -9.41 8.62
C THR A 10 7.71 -8.78 8.87
N ASN A 11 7.71 -7.71 9.67
CA ASN A 11 8.95 -7.06 10.08
C ASN A 11 9.87 -8.00 10.89
N LYS A 12 9.28 -8.96 11.63
CA LYS A 12 10.04 -9.98 12.36
C LYS A 12 10.77 -10.89 11.39
N ALA A 13 10.07 -11.44 10.38
CA ALA A 13 10.67 -12.30 9.36
C ALA A 13 11.75 -11.55 8.55
N ALA A 14 11.50 -10.29 8.18
CA ALA A 14 12.50 -9.47 7.49
C ALA A 14 13.76 -9.26 8.33
N ARG A 15 13.63 -9.06 9.65
CA ARG A 15 14.78 -8.96 10.55
C ARG A 15 15.56 -10.27 10.64
N GLU A 16 14.88 -11.40 10.86
CA GLU A 16 15.49 -12.72 10.93
C GLU A 16 16.22 -13.08 9.62
N MET A 17 15.59 -12.77 8.48
CA MET A 17 16.20 -12.98 7.17
C MET A 17 17.48 -12.14 7.02
N ARG A 18 17.47 -10.86 7.40
CA ARG A 18 18.66 -10.00 7.39
C ARG A 18 19.79 -10.58 8.24
N GLU A 19 19.49 -11.04 9.45
CA GLU A 19 20.47 -11.65 10.36
C GLU A 19 21.08 -12.93 9.77
N ARG A 20 20.26 -13.78 9.14
CA ARG A 20 20.72 -15.01 8.46
C ARG A 20 21.63 -14.70 7.28
N VAL A 21 21.24 -13.73 6.45
CA VAL A 21 22.07 -13.28 5.31
C VAL A 21 23.38 -12.70 5.80
N ALA A 22 23.37 -11.82 6.80
CA ALA A 22 24.58 -11.20 7.36
C ALA A 22 25.59 -12.22 7.93
N LYS A 23 25.11 -13.37 8.40
CA LYS A 23 25.99 -14.46 8.87
C LYS A 23 26.67 -15.21 7.72
N ARG A 24 26.06 -15.27 6.53
CA ARG A 24 26.52 -16.08 5.39
C ARG A 24 27.21 -15.28 4.31
N VAL A 25 26.76 -14.04 4.09
CA VAL A 25 27.25 -13.15 3.04
C VAL A 25 27.92 -11.94 3.71
N LYS A 26 29.22 -11.77 3.51
CA LYS A 26 30.02 -10.71 4.14
C LYS A 26 30.66 -9.80 3.10
N GLY A 27 31.02 -8.58 3.54
CA GLY A 27 31.71 -7.61 2.70
C GLY A 27 30.85 -7.05 1.56
N GLU A 28 31.47 -6.68 0.49
CA GLU A 28 30.83 -6.04 -0.69
C GLU A 28 29.71 -6.89 -1.31
N ALA A 29 29.77 -8.22 -1.17
CA ALA A 29 28.73 -9.13 -1.66
C ALA A 29 27.36 -8.93 -0.98
N ALA A 30 27.33 -8.43 0.26
CA ALA A 30 26.09 -8.11 0.98
C ALA A 30 25.65 -6.65 0.80
N GLU A 31 26.53 -5.79 0.28
CA GLU A 31 26.27 -4.37 0.18
C GLU A 31 25.10 -4.06 -0.74
N GLY A 32 24.13 -3.28 -0.23
CA GLY A 32 22.96 -2.83 -0.97
C GLY A 32 21.85 -3.86 -1.12
N LEU A 33 21.98 -5.07 -0.52
CA LEU A 33 20.88 -6.02 -0.45
C LEU A 33 19.70 -5.42 0.33
N MET A 34 18.53 -5.42 -0.30
CA MET A 34 17.30 -4.97 0.36
C MET A 34 16.56 -6.19 0.92
N VAL A 35 16.38 -6.23 2.24
CA VAL A 35 15.49 -7.21 2.90
C VAL A 35 14.41 -6.45 3.63
N THR A 36 13.15 -6.61 3.23
CA THR A 36 12.06 -5.73 3.65
C THR A 36 10.71 -6.43 3.59
N THR A 37 9.64 -5.74 4.00
CA THR A 37 8.26 -6.17 3.78
C THR A 37 7.67 -5.48 2.55
N PHE A 38 6.55 -6.00 2.02
CA PHE A 38 5.82 -5.35 0.92
C PHE A 38 5.46 -3.89 1.25
N HIS A 39 4.88 -3.64 2.42
CA HIS A 39 4.51 -2.28 2.86
C HIS A 39 5.74 -1.35 3.00
N SER A 40 6.85 -1.85 3.52
CA SER A 40 8.07 -1.05 3.64
C SER A 40 8.70 -0.75 2.27
N LEU A 41 8.60 -1.68 1.31
CA LEU A 41 9.01 -1.43 -0.07
C LEU A 41 8.12 -0.37 -0.72
N GLY A 42 6.79 -0.51 -0.55
CA GLY A 42 5.83 0.48 -1.06
C GLY A 42 6.02 1.86 -0.46
N LEU A 43 6.28 1.95 0.84
CA LEU A 43 6.63 3.22 1.50
C LEU A 43 7.88 3.85 0.88
N ARG A 44 8.94 3.05 0.70
CA ARG A 44 10.18 3.52 0.06
C ARG A 44 9.94 3.98 -1.38
N PHE A 45 9.13 3.25 -2.12
CA PHE A 45 8.73 3.64 -3.48
C PHE A 45 8.04 5.01 -3.45
N LEU A 46 7.02 5.18 -2.61
CA LEU A 46 6.28 6.44 -2.51
C LEU A 46 7.14 7.60 -2.00
N GLN A 47 8.13 7.35 -1.13
CA GLN A 47 9.08 8.38 -0.70
C GLN A 47 9.96 8.88 -1.85
N ILE A 48 10.33 8.00 -2.79
CA ILE A 48 11.14 8.34 -3.97
C ILE A 48 10.27 9.02 -5.03
N GLU A 49 9.10 8.45 -5.32
CA GLU A 49 8.21 8.85 -6.40
C GLU A 49 7.03 9.73 -5.91
N HIS A 50 7.21 10.44 -4.78
CA HIS A 50 6.14 11.17 -4.11
C HIS A 50 5.42 12.16 -5.04
N GLU A 51 6.14 12.86 -5.92
CA GLU A 51 5.56 13.81 -6.88
C GLU A 51 4.63 13.11 -7.87
N ARG A 52 5.04 11.93 -8.38
CA ARG A 52 4.20 11.11 -9.27
C ARG A 52 2.95 10.58 -8.56
N ALA A 53 3.07 10.27 -7.27
CA ALA A 53 1.96 9.89 -6.41
C ALA A 53 1.08 11.09 -5.96
N LYS A 54 1.41 12.32 -6.40
CA LYS A 54 0.76 13.56 -5.96
C LYS A 54 0.85 13.78 -4.45
N LEU A 55 1.93 13.33 -3.84
CA LEU A 55 2.25 13.50 -2.43
C LEU A 55 3.34 14.55 -2.25
N ARG A 56 3.30 15.27 -1.15
CA ARG A 56 4.40 16.12 -0.69
C ARG A 56 5.36 15.30 0.16
N ARG A 57 6.62 15.69 0.21
CA ARG A 57 7.61 15.07 1.10
C ARG A 57 7.12 15.08 2.54
N GLY A 58 7.39 14.00 3.27
CA GLY A 58 6.95 13.86 4.65
C GLY A 58 5.45 13.61 4.80
N PHE A 59 4.82 12.96 3.83
CA PHE A 59 3.43 12.53 3.94
C PHE A 59 3.24 11.60 5.15
N SER A 60 2.03 11.63 5.72
CA SER A 60 1.64 10.81 6.86
C SER A 60 1.13 9.44 6.41
N ILE A 61 1.27 8.43 7.27
CA ILE A 61 0.64 7.11 7.11
C ILE A 61 -0.45 7.00 8.15
N PHE A 62 -1.69 6.87 7.71
CA PHE A 62 -2.85 6.72 8.58
C PHE A 62 -3.09 5.25 8.88
N ASP A 63 -3.32 4.94 10.15
CA ASP A 63 -3.64 3.60 10.61
C ASP A 63 -5.16 3.32 10.55
N GLY A 64 -5.59 2.16 11.08
CA GLY A 64 -6.99 1.76 11.05
C GLY A 64 -7.91 2.66 11.88
N ASP A 65 -7.40 3.25 12.95
CA ASP A 65 -8.16 4.17 13.81
C ASP A 65 -8.32 5.53 13.13
N ASP A 66 -7.27 6.03 12.48
CA ASP A 66 -7.32 7.23 11.66
C ASP A 66 -8.31 7.08 10.50
N GLN A 67 -8.27 5.93 9.82
CA GLN A 67 -9.23 5.57 8.76
C GLN A 67 -10.66 5.61 9.29
N MET A 68 -10.90 4.94 10.42
CA MET A 68 -12.23 4.85 11.03
C MET A 68 -12.75 6.23 11.42
N ALA A 69 -11.90 7.11 11.95
CA ALA A 69 -12.28 8.47 12.30
C ALA A 69 -12.77 9.25 11.07
N ILE A 70 -12.06 9.15 9.94
CA ILE A 70 -12.47 9.80 8.69
C ILE A 70 -13.76 9.18 8.14
N ILE A 71 -13.87 7.84 8.14
CA ILE A 71 -15.07 7.14 7.65
C ILE A 71 -16.30 7.55 8.47
N LYS A 72 -16.16 7.63 9.79
CA LYS A 72 -17.23 8.07 10.70
C LYS A 72 -17.67 9.50 10.42
N ASP A 73 -16.74 10.42 10.14
CA ASP A 73 -17.05 11.82 9.78
C ASP A 73 -17.77 11.92 8.42
N LEU A 74 -17.45 11.02 7.50
CA LEU A 74 -18.03 10.99 6.14
C LEU A 74 -19.33 10.20 6.03
N ALA A 75 -19.59 9.31 6.97
CA ALA A 75 -20.76 8.43 6.95
C ALA A 75 -22.05 9.15 7.39
N THR A 76 -23.19 8.54 7.08
CA THR A 76 -24.49 9.03 7.56
C THR A 76 -24.51 9.05 9.10
N PRO A 77 -24.90 10.18 9.71
CA PRO A 77 -24.98 10.25 11.17
C PRO A 77 -25.86 9.15 11.76
N GLY A 78 -25.41 8.55 12.87
CA GLY A 78 -26.15 7.51 13.57
C GLY A 78 -25.87 6.08 13.10
N LEU A 79 -24.95 5.85 12.15
CA LEU A 79 -24.52 4.50 11.81
C LEU A 79 -23.86 3.81 13.01
N LYS A 80 -24.23 2.53 13.22
CA LYS A 80 -23.61 1.70 14.25
C LYS A 80 -22.19 1.30 13.84
N ASN A 81 -21.37 0.99 14.84
CA ASN A 81 -19.97 0.59 14.62
C ASN A 81 -19.80 -0.56 13.62
N ASP A 82 -20.64 -1.60 13.70
CA ASP A 82 -20.58 -2.73 12.76
C ASP A 82 -20.76 -2.29 11.30
N ALA A 83 -21.63 -1.30 11.08
CA ALA A 83 -21.82 -0.73 9.75
C ALA A 83 -20.61 0.07 9.28
N LEU A 84 -19.97 0.82 10.19
CA LEU A 84 -18.74 1.57 9.90
C LEU A 84 -17.57 0.64 9.58
N TYR A 85 -17.39 -0.44 10.37
CA TYR A 85 -16.39 -1.47 10.08
C TYR A 85 -16.65 -2.17 8.73
N SER A 86 -17.93 -2.44 8.42
CA SER A 86 -18.27 -2.99 7.11
C SER A 86 -17.88 -2.08 5.96
N ILE A 87 -18.10 -0.76 6.10
CA ILE A 87 -17.69 0.24 5.10
C ILE A 87 -16.16 0.28 4.98
N GLN A 88 -15.43 0.30 6.10
CA GLN A 88 -13.96 0.27 6.11
C GLN A 88 -13.43 -0.96 5.37
N ASN A 89 -13.96 -2.14 5.66
CA ASN A 89 -13.57 -3.39 5.00
C ASN A 89 -13.88 -3.38 3.49
N LEU A 90 -15.01 -2.80 3.07
CA LEU A 90 -15.36 -2.68 1.65
C LEU A 90 -14.42 -1.71 0.92
N ILE A 91 -14.03 -0.60 1.54
CA ILE A 91 -13.04 0.32 0.98
C ILE A 91 -11.68 -0.36 0.86
N SER A 92 -11.23 -1.07 1.92
CA SER A 92 -9.98 -1.82 1.90
C SER A 92 -10.00 -2.91 0.81
N ALA A 93 -11.10 -3.67 0.71
CA ALA A 93 -11.27 -4.66 -0.36
C ALA A 93 -11.21 -4.05 -1.77
N ALA A 94 -11.84 -2.88 -1.99
CA ALA A 94 -11.75 -2.19 -3.27
C ALA A 94 -10.30 -1.77 -3.58
N LYS A 95 -9.57 -1.21 -2.60
CA LYS A 95 -8.15 -0.85 -2.75
C LYS A 95 -7.27 -2.06 -3.06
N ASN A 96 -7.47 -3.18 -2.35
CA ASN A 96 -6.71 -4.42 -2.55
C ASN A 96 -6.97 -5.05 -3.92
N ASN A 97 -8.15 -4.81 -4.51
CA ASN A 97 -8.45 -5.18 -5.89
C ASN A 97 -8.05 -4.09 -6.92
N ALA A 98 -7.25 -3.11 -6.51
CA ALA A 98 -6.81 -1.98 -7.33
C ALA A 98 -7.95 -1.17 -7.98
N LEU A 99 -9.17 -1.25 -7.45
CA LEU A 99 -10.31 -0.50 -7.96
C LEU A 99 -10.24 0.97 -7.58
N SER A 100 -10.52 1.85 -8.56
CA SER A 100 -10.80 3.25 -8.26
C SER A 100 -12.15 3.40 -7.55
N PRO A 101 -12.43 4.54 -6.90
CA PRO A 101 -13.76 4.81 -6.35
C PRO A 101 -14.89 4.68 -7.36
N GLU A 102 -14.67 5.10 -8.62
CA GLU A 102 -15.62 5.00 -9.72
C GLU A 102 -15.88 3.54 -10.09
N GLN A 103 -14.82 2.75 -10.24
CA GLN A 103 -14.91 1.31 -10.52
C GLN A 103 -15.59 0.55 -9.39
N ALA A 104 -15.32 0.93 -8.13
CA ALA A 104 -16.00 0.36 -6.98
C ALA A 104 -17.50 0.69 -6.96
N ALA A 105 -17.88 1.90 -7.40
CA ALA A 105 -19.28 2.31 -7.53
C ALA A 105 -20.00 1.55 -8.65
N GLU A 106 -19.35 1.34 -9.78
CA GLU A 106 -19.90 0.56 -10.91
C GLU A 106 -20.06 -0.94 -10.56
N ALA A 107 -19.13 -1.49 -9.79
CA ALA A 107 -19.15 -2.88 -9.34
C ALA A 107 -20.15 -3.14 -8.21
N ALA A 108 -20.63 -2.10 -7.52
CA ALA A 108 -21.49 -2.21 -6.33
C ALA A 108 -22.86 -2.81 -6.64
N ARG A 109 -23.19 -3.92 -5.97
CA ARG A 109 -24.45 -4.67 -6.15
C ARG A 109 -25.44 -4.46 -5.01
N SER A 110 -24.96 -4.16 -3.80
CA SER A 110 -25.78 -3.93 -2.62
C SER A 110 -25.85 -2.44 -2.25
N ALA A 111 -26.81 -2.06 -1.42
CA ALA A 111 -26.93 -0.70 -0.89
C ALA A 111 -25.69 -0.33 -0.06
N ARG A 112 -25.14 -1.28 0.69
CA ARG A 112 -23.94 -1.06 1.50
C ARG A 112 -22.68 -0.83 0.67
N GLU A 113 -22.51 -1.57 -0.41
CA GLU A 113 -21.41 -1.36 -1.36
C GLU A 113 -21.49 0.00 -2.05
N ARG A 114 -22.69 0.43 -2.45
CA ARG A 114 -22.88 1.78 -3.02
C ARG A 114 -22.56 2.88 -2.02
N GLU A 115 -22.97 2.72 -0.75
CA GLU A 115 -22.65 3.65 0.32
C GLU A 115 -21.11 3.69 0.56
N ALA A 116 -20.47 2.53 0.64
CA ALA A 116 -19.02 2.42 0.81
C ALA A 116 -18.26 3.06 -0.36
N ALA A 117 -18.67 2.85 -1.60
CA ALA A 117 -18.05 3.45 -2.78
C ALA A 117 -18.19 4.99 -2.78
N GLY A 118 -19.35 5.52 -2.39
CA GLY A 118 -19.56 6.96 -2.23
C GLY A 118 -18.71 7.58 -1.12
N ILE A 119 -18.48 6.83 -0.03
CA ILE A 119 -17.56 7.25 1.04
C ILE A 119 -16.11 7.13 0.57
N TYR A 120 -15.75 6.10 -0.20
CA TYR A 120 -14.40 5.86 -0.70
C TYR A 120 -13.87 7.06 -1.50
N ALA A 121 -14.65 7.63 -2.42
CA ALA A 121 -14.24 8.81 -3.18
C ALA A 121 -13.90 10.00 -2.27
N ARG A 122 -14.76 10.27 -1.27
CA ARG A 122 -14.56 11.36 -0.31
C ARG A 122 -13.39 11.06 0.66
N TYR A 123 -13.21 9.81 1.03
CA TYR A 123 -12.11 9.33 1.85
C TYR A 123 -10.75 9.57 1.17
N GLN A 124 -10.63 9.20 -0.13
CA GLN A 124 -9.41 9.47 -0.89
C GLN A 124 -9.11 10.97 -1.02
N ALA A 125 -10.15 11.80 -1.21
CA ALA A 125 -9.98 13.24 -1.24
C ALA A 125 -9.49 13.80 0.13
N ARG A 126 -9.96 13.24 1.24
CA ARG A 126 -9.48 13.60 2.58
C ARG A 126 -8.02 13.19 2.80
N LEU A 127 -7.62 11.97 2.42
CA LEU A 127 -6.23 11.53 2.49
C LEU A 127 -5.32 12.48 1.69
N GLN A 128 -5.72 12.83 0.47
CA GLN A 128 -4.97 13.77 -0.35
C GLN A 128 -4.85 15.16 0.29
N ALA A 129 -5.95 15.69 0.85
CA ALA A 129 -5.94 16.97 1.54
C ALA A 129 -5.02 17.00 2.75
N PHE A 130 -4.95 15.90 3.51
CA PHE A 130 -4.04 15.73 4.66
C PHE A 130 -2.60 15.39 4.24
N ASN A 131 -2.32 15.23 2.95
CA ASN A 131 -1.06 14.68 2.47
C ASN A 131 -0.73 13.35 3.17
N ALA A 132 -1.66 12.43 3.14
CA ALA A 132 -1.58 11.16 3.82
C ALA A 132 -1.90 9.99 2.87
N VAL A 133 -1.40 8.83 3.22
CA VAL A 133 -1.74 7.53 2.64
C VAL A 133 -2.16 6.60 3.78
N ASP A 134 -2.93 5.57 3.50
CA ASP A 134 -3.16 4.48 4.43
C ASP A 134 -2.32 3.24 4.09
N PHE A 135 -2.48 2.16 4.86
CA PHE A 135 -1.71 0.93 4.62
C PHE A 135 -2.01 0.29 3.27
N ASP A 136 -3.27 0.31 2.82
CA ASP A 136 -3.64 -0.24 1.51
C ASP A 136 -3.00 0.57 0.37
N ASP A 137 -2.89 1.89 0.51
CA ASP A 137 -2.24 2.77 -0.46
C ASP A 137 -0.74 2.52 -0.58
N LEU A 138 -0.06 2.00 0.46
CA LEU A 138 1.36 1.61 0.36
C LEU A 138 1.60 0.49 -0.66
N ILE A 139 0.58 -0.29 -0.98
CA ILE A 139 0.64 -1.34 -2.01
C ILE A 139 -0.01 -0.84 -3.30
N ARG A 140 -1.22 -0.30 -3.21
CA ARG A 140 -2.03 0.10 -4.37
C ARG A 140 -1.40 1.20 -5.20
N LEU A 141 -0.92 2.30 -4.58
CA LEU A 141 -0.37 3.43 -5.32
C LEU A 141 0.89 3.07 -6.12
N PRO A 142 1.90 2.36 -5.55
CA PRO A 142 3.01 1.85 -6.33
C PRO A 142 2.57 1.01 -7.54
N LEU A 143 1.63 0.08 -7.36
CA LEU A 143 1.11 -0.75 -8.43
C LEU A 143 0.49 0.12 -9.54
N THR A 144 -0.44 1.01 -9.17
CA THR A 144 -1.12 1.90 -10.12
C THR A 144 -0.12 2.77 -10.90
N LEU A 145 0.92 3.29 -10.23
CA LEU A 145 1.94 4.13 -10.89
C LEU A 145 2.81 3.32 -11.85
N LEU A 146 3.21 2.10 -11.46
CA LEU A 146 4.03 1.21 -12.31
C LEU A 146 3.25 0.71 -13.53
N GLU A 147 1.93 0.51 -13.41
CA GLU A 147 1.07 0.13 -14.54
C GLU A 147 0.82 1.30 -15.50
N ALA A 148 0.67 2.51 -14.96
CA ALA A 148 0.39 3.71 -15.75
C ALA A 148 1.61 4.29 -16.47
N ASP A 149 2.84 4.04 -15.97
CA ASP A 149 4.08 4.63 -16.46
C ASP A 149 5.13 3.54 -16.76
N PRO A 150 5.22 3.08 -18.03
CA PRO A 150 6.19 2.06 -18.44
C PRO A 150 7.66 2.44 -18.21
N ASP A 151 8.00 3.73 -18.31
CA ASP A 151 9.36 4.21 -18.09
C ASP A 151 9.73 4.16 -16.61
N LEU A 152 8.80 4.53 -15.75
CA LEU A 152 8.92 4.35 -14.30
C LEU A 152 9.13 2.87 -13.96
N ALA A 153 8.30 2.00 -14.54
CA ALA A 153 8.41 0.55 -14.33
C ALA A 153 9.77 0.01 -14.81
N ALA A 154 10.28 0.46 -15.96
CA ALA A 154 11.59 0.09 -16.46
C ALA A 154 12.71 0.53 -15.50
N GLY A 155 12.65 1.76 -15.01
CA GLY A 155 13.61 2.29 -14.03
C GLY A 155 13.63 1.47 -12.72
N TRP A 156 12.48 1.05 -12.23
CA TRP A 156 12.39 0.20 -11.05
C TRP A 156 12.85 -1.24 -11.29
N ARG A 157 12.61 -1.82 -12.49
CA ARG A 157 13.20 -3.13 -12.88
C ARG A 157 14.71 -3.09 -12.92
N GLU A 158 15.31 -1.98 -13.36
CA GLU A 158 16.78 -1.80 -13.32
C GLU A 158 17.32 -1.71 -11.89
N ARG A 159 16.56 -1.09 -10.98
CA ARG A 159 16.92 -1.02 -9.54
C ARG A 159 16.76 -2.37 -8.84
N ILE A 160 15.71 -3.13 -9.16
CA ILE A 160 15.41 -4.44 -8.57
C ILE A 160 15.36 -5.46 -9.70
N ARG A 161 16.53 -6.01 -10.05
CA ARG A 161 16.64 -7.05 -11.09
C ARG A 161 16.25 -8.43 -10.60
N TYR A 162 16.42 -8.66 -9.30
CA TYR A 162 16.10 -9.93 -8.65
C TYR A 162 15.20 -9.68 -7.45
N LEU A 163 13.99 -10.20 -7.54
CA LEU A 163 12.99 -10.16 -6.48
C LEU A 163 12.80 -11.56 -5.93
N LEU A 164 13.09 -11.72 -4.64
CA LEU A 164 12.89 -12.96 -3.90
C LEU A 164 11.73 -12.74 -2.94
N VAL A 165 10.69 -13.54 -3.05
CA VAL A 165 9.50 -13.45 -2.19
C VAL A 165 9.42 -14.70 -1.33
N ASP A 166 9.45 -14.49 -0.01
CA ASP A 166 9.25 -15.54 0.98
C ASP A 166 7.73 -15.72 1.19
N GLU A 167 7.30 -16.97 1.45
CA GLU A 167 5.86 -17.30 1.62
C GLU A 167 5.00 -16.85 0.42
N CYS A 168 5.48 -17.11 -0.80
CA CYS A 168 4.84 -16.64 -2.05
C CYS A 168 3.37 -17.06 -2.17
N GLN A 169 2.94 -18.15 -1.53
CA GLN A 169 1.56 -18.60 -1.49
C GLN A 169 0.61 -17.63 -0.75
N ASP A 170 1.15 -16.76 0.08
CA ASP A 170 0.37 -15.76 0.82
C ASP A 170 0.20 -14.44 0.05
N THR A 171 0.78 -14.35 -1.16
CA THR A 171 0.57 -13.21 -2.06
C THR A 171 -0.76 -13.36 -2.81
N ASN A 172 -1.59 -12.32 -2.79
CA ASN A 172 -2.80 -12.23 -3.61
C ASN A 172 -2.46 -11.88 -5.06
#